data_3725a04c751e64ddc5a361c9c9fea20e
#
_entry.id   3725a04c751e64ddc5a361c9c9fea20e
#
_cell.length_a   1.000
_cell.length_b   1.000
_cell.length_c   1.000
_cell.angle_alpha   90.00
_cell.angle_beta   90.00
_cell.angle_gamma   90.00
#
_symmetry.space_group_name_H-M   'P 1'
#
loop_
_entity.id
_entity.type
_entity.pdbx_description
1 polymer ?
#
loop_
_entity_poly.entity_id
_entity_poly.type
_entity_poly.pdbx_seq_one_letter_code
_entity_poly.pdbx_strand_id
1 'polypeptide(L)'
;ELLNIPQKSKNHEAIKAEYEELTKNKDIFILPVAVLIETGNHIAHISDGNVRRNIAIKFAEFLKKAVDHEKNLNVMPELSENVLKEVIDRFPSQAQAEVGFGDTSIIEQFNDYWNNHQPIGHMRIWSLDNHLSAYEITGGLSKRRNK
;
A
#
# COMPACT_ATOMS: atom_id res chain seq x y z
N GLU A 1 -9.22 9.33 11.01
CA GLU A 1 -9.38 10.71 10.45
C GLU A 1 -8.85 10.87 9.03
N LEU A 2 -7.94 10.01 8.57
CA LEU A 2 -7.43 10.00 7.18
C LEU A 2 -8.46 9.46 6.19
N LEU A 3 -9.30 8.56 6.63
CA LEU A 3 -10.36 7.94 5.85
C LEU A 3 -11.60 8.84 5.69
N ASN A 4 -11.55 10.07 6.17
CA ASN A 4 -12.52 11.11 5.85
C ASN A 4 -12.23 11.80 4.49
N ILE A 5 -11.62 11.06 3.57
CA ILE A 5 -11.60 11.36 2.15
C ILE A 5 -13.06 11.36 1.67
N PRO A 6 -13.48 12.28 0.79
CA PRO A 6 -14.85 12.75 0.66
C PRO A 6 -15.92 11.65 0.74
N GLN A 7 -16.91 11.85 1.57
CA GLN A 7 -18.06 10.97 1.92
C GLN A 7 -18.84 10.34 0.74
N LYS A 8 -18.31 10.36 -0.47
CA LYS A 8 -18.97 9.88 -1.69
C LYS A 8 -18.54 8.49 -2.14
N SER A 9 -17.53 7.88 -1.50
CA SER A 9 -17.21 6.48 -1.80
C SER A 9 -18.20 5.58 -1.06
N LYS A 10 -18.94 4.76 -1.78
CA LYS A 10 -19.86 3.76 -1.23
C LYS A 10 -19.16 2.77 -0.26
N ASN A 11 -17.84 2.75 -0.26
CA ASN A 11 -17.00 1.83 0.50
C ASN A 11 -16.34 2.48 1.73
N HIS A 12 -16.55 3.78 1.99
CA HIS A 12 -15.84 4.51 3.04
C HIS A 12 -15.96 3.87 4.42
N GLU A 13 -17.18 3.55 4.86
CA GLU A 13 -17.41 2.95 6.17
C GLU A 13 -16.84 1.52 6.27
N ALA A 14 -16.92 0.75 5.19
CA ALA A 14 -16.36 -0.59 5.14
C ALA A 14 -14.83 -0.57 5.24
N ILE A 15 -14.16 0.32 4.48
CA ILE A 15 -12.70 0.50 4.52
C ILE A 15 -12.25 0.96 5.90
N LYS A 16 -12.99 1.89 6.52
CA LYS A 16 -12.69 2.38 7.85
C LYS A 16 -12.79 1.26 8.90
N ALA A 17 -13.85 0.47 8.84
CA ALA A 17 -14.06 -0.65 9.76
C ALA A 17 -12.95 -1.71 9.60
N GLU A 18 -12.59 -2.05 8.35
CA GLU A 18 -11.50 -2.98 8.06
C GLU A 18 -10.15 -2.45 8.57
N TYR A 19 -9.83 -1.17 8.33
CA TYR A 19 -8.62 -0.55 8.86
C TYR A 19 -8.53 -0.60 10.38
N GLU A 20 -9.65 -0.33 11.07
CA GLU A 20 -9.72 -0.41 12.53
C GLU A 20 -9.49 -1.84 13.02
N GLU A 21 -10.05 -2.83 12.34
CA GLU A 21 -9.85 -4.25 12.64
C GLU A 21 -8.38 -4.67 12.45
N LEU A 22 -7.79 -4.39 11.30
CA LEU A 22 -6.39 -4.68 11.00
C LEU A 22 -5.45 -4.01 12.02
N THR A 23 -5.76 -2.78 12.41
CA THR A 23 -4.99 -2.06 13.45
C THR A 23 -5.09 -2.73 14.83
N LYS A 24 -6.29 -3.22 15.21
CA LYS A 24 -6.48 -4.00 16.46
C LYS A 24 -5.73 -5.31 16.44
N ASN A 25 -5.65 -5.97 15.30
CA ASN A 25 -4.92 -7.22 15.09
C ASN A 25 -3.39 -7.01 15.09
N LYS A 26 -2.93 -5.76 15.15
CA LYS A 26 -1.52 -5.35 15.08
C LYS A 26 -0.86 -5.70 13.73
N ASP A 27 -1.64 -5.73 12.66
CA ASP A 27 -1.09 -5.88 11.33
C ASP A 27 -0.16 -4.72 10.99
N ILE A 28 0.89 -5.02 10.25
CA ILE A 28 1.88 -4.03 9.82
C ILE A 28 1.46 -3.53 8.44
N PHE A 29 1.30 -2.21 8.32
CA PHE A 29 1.02 -1.56 7.06
C PHE A 29 2.31 -1.06 6.42
N ILE A 30 2.54 -1.45 5.18
CA ILE A 30 3.67 -1.00 4.38
C ILE A 30 3.16 -0.09 3.28
N LEU A 31 3.71 1.12 3.22
CA LEU A 31 3.31 2.17 2.29
C LEU A 31 4.39 2.36 1.22
N PRO A 32 4.27 1.76 0.04
CA PRO A 32 5.17 2.00 -1.08
C PRO A 32 5.14 3.46 -1.54
N VAL A 33 6.28 3.98 -2.00
CA VAL A 33 6.37 5.37 -2.47
C VAL A 33 5.40 5.67 -3.62
N ALA A 34 5.11 4.71 -4.48
CA ALA A 34 4.13 4.87 -5.57
C ALA A 34 2.74 5.25 -5.04
N VAL A 35 2.28 4.61 -3.96
CA VAL A 35 1.00 4.93 -3.31
C VAL A 35 0.99 6.35 -2.78
N LEU A 36 2.10 6.82 -2.21
CA LEU A 36 2.21 8.19 -1.68
C LEU A 36 2.15 9.22 -2.80
N ILE A 37 2.83 8.97 -3.91
CA ILE A 37 2.84 9.85 -5.09
C ILE A 37 1.45 9.93 -5.70
N GLU A 38 0.79 8.80 -5.93
CA GLU A 38 -0.55 8.75 -6.51
C GLU A 38 -1.58 9.44 -5.61
N THR A 39 -1.53 9.16 -4.30
CA THR A 39 -2.42 9.83 -3.34
C THR A 39 -2.21 11.35 -3.36
N GLY A 40 -0.95 11.80 -3.38
CA GLY A 40 -0.62 13.22 -3.49
C GLY A 40 -1.14 13.86 -4.77
N ASN A 41 -1.02 13.16 -5.91
CA ASN A 41 -1.57 13.60 -7.19
C ASN A 41 -3.09 13.71 -7.16
N HIS A 42 -3.80 12.73 -6.60
CA HIS A 42 -5.25 12.81 -6.44
C HIS A 42 -5.68 14.00 -5.57
N ILE A 43 -4.98 14.25 -4.47
CA ILE A 43 -5.23 15.41 -3.62
C ILE A 43 -5.03 16.71 -4.41
N ALA A 44 -3.97 16.81 -5.20
CA ALA A 44 -3.66 18.01 -5.99
C ALA A 44 -4.73 18.33 -7.05
N HIS A 45 -5.50 17.35 -7.51
CA HIS A 45 -6.57 17.51 -8.50
C HIS A 45 -7.96 17.80 -7.89
N ILE A 46 -8.08 17.93 -6.57
CA ILE A 46 -9.33 18.36 -5.94
C ILE A 46 -9.64 19.80 -6.36
N SER A 47 -10.83 20.03 -6.93
CA SER A 47 -11.22 21.31 -7.53
C SER A 47 -11.29 22.46 -6.52
N ASP A 48 -11.85 22.22 -5.33
CA ASP A 48 -11.93 23.23 -4.26
C ASP A 48 -10.58 23.40 -3.56
N GLY A 49 -10.00 24.60 -3.63
CA GLY A 49 -8.70 24.91 -3.06
C GLY A 49 -8.61 24.79 -1.54
N ASN A 50 -9.69 25.11 -0.81
CA ASN A 50 -9.73 25.01 0.65
C ASN A 50 -9.84 23.53 1.08
N VAL A 51 -10.69 22.76 0.40
CA VAL A 51 -10.82 21.31 0.62
C VAL A 51 -9.49 20.61 0.31
N ARG A 52 -8.89 20.93 -0.83
CA ARG A 52 -7.58 20.40 -1.24
C ARG A 52 -6.50 20.65 -0.19
N ARG A 53 -6.39 21.91 0.28
CA ARG A 53 -5.42 22.26 1.32
C ARG A 53 -5.64 21.50 2.62
N ASN A 54 -6.88 21.39 3.08
CA ASN A 54 -7.21 20.70 4.31
C ASN A 54 -6.91 19.19 4.22
N ILE A 55 -7.18 18.56 3.09
CA ILE A 55 -6.85 17.14 2.85
C ILE A 55 -5.33 16.95 2.77
N ALA A 56 -4.61 17.86 2.11
CA ALA A 56 -3.14 17.79 2.05
C ALA A 56 -2.50 17.90 3.44
N ILE A 57 -3.02 18.76 4.33
CA ILE A 57 -2.55 18.85 5.71
C ILE A 57 -2.75 17.50 6.44
N LYS A 58 -3.95 16.92 6.38
CA LYS A 58 -4.23 15.61 7.01
C LYS A 58 -3.33 14.51 6.45
N PHE A 59 -3.10 14.49 5.15
CA PHE A 59 -2.20 13.55 4.52
C PHE A 59 -0.75 13.71 4.98
N ALA A 60 -0.27 14.95 5.09
CA ALA A 60 1.06 15.22 5.61
C ALA A 60 1.21 14.80 7.09
N GLU A 61 0.19 15.02 7.93
CA GLU A 61 0.18 14.56 9.32
C GLU A 61 0.22 13.03 9.43
N PHE A 62 -0.51 12.34 8.54
CA PHE A 62 -0.45 10.88 8.46
C PHE A 62 0.94 10.39 8.06
N LEU A 63 1.54 10.99 7.04
CA LEU A 63 2.88 10.60 6.61
C LEU A 63 3.93 10.81 7.71
N LYS A 64 3.83 11.88 8.49
CA LYS A 64 4.70 12.08 9.66
C LYS A 64 4.60 10.92 10.63
N LYS A 65 3.38 10.50 11.00
CA LYS A 65 3.17 9.34 11.87
C LYS A 65 3.72 8.04 11.27
N ALA A 66 3.58 7.86 9.96
CA ALA A 66 4.10 6.69 9.27
C ALA A 66 5.64 6.67 9.24
N VAL A 67 6.30 7.82 9.04
CA VAL A 67 7.76 7.96 9.12
C VAL A 67 8.27 7.73 10.53
N ASP A 68 7.51 8.15 11.56
CA ASP A 68 7.82 7.91 12.97
C ASP A 68 7.45 6.49 13.44
N HIS A 69 7.03 5.62 12.52
CA HIS A 69 6.60 4.23 12.78
C HIS A 69 5.46 4.09 13.78
N GLU A 70 4.61 5.10 13.88
CA GLU A 70 3.42 5.03 14.74
C GLU A 70 2.37 4.07 14.16
N LYS A 71 1.64 3.38 15.05
CA LYS A 71 0.50 2.53 14.69
C LYS A 71 0.81 1.44 13.65
N ASN A 72 1.99 0.85 13.72
CA ASN A 72 2.44 -0.20 12.79
C ASN A 72 2.49 0.25 11.30
N LEU A 73 2.67 1.54 11.05
CA LEU A 73 2.84 2.11 9.72
C LEU A 73 4.32 2.19 9.37
N ASN A 74 4.69 1.68 8.20
CA ASN A 74 6.05 1.75 7.67
C ASN A 74 6.02 2.31 6.25
N VAL A 75 6.83 3.32 5.99
CA VAL A 75 7.01 3.86 4.65
C VAL A 75 8.16 3.14 3.95
N MET A 76 7.96 2.72 2.71
CA MET A 76 9.02 2.28 1.81
C MET A 76 9.35 3.41 0.83
N PRO A 77 10.29 4.31 1.18
CA PRO A 77 10.55 5.52 0.40
C PRO A 77 11.37 5.25 -0.87
N GLU A 78 12.01 4.09 -0.95
CA GLU A 78 12.92 3.76 -2.03
C GLU A 78 12.44 2.55 -2.83
N LEU A 79 12.64 2.64 -4.14
CA LEU A 79 12.59 1.52 -5.05
C LEU A 79 14.03 1.06 -5.28
N SER A 80 14.42 -0.08 -4.72
CA SER A 80 15.79 -0.58 -4.90
C SER A 80 16.12 -0.81 -6.38
N GLU A 81 17.41 -0.73 -6.73
CA GLU A 81 17.84 -0.95 -8.13
C GLU A 81 17.39 -2.33 -8.66
N ASN A 82 17.42 -3.34 -7.82
CA ASN A 82 17.00 -4.69 -8.21
C ASN A 82 15.48 -4.74 -8.49
N VAL A 83 14.67 -4.17 -7.60
CA VAL A 83 13.22 -4.08 -7.81
C VAL A 83 12.91 -3.25 -9.04
N LEU A 84 13.62 -2.14 -9.26
CA LEU A 84 13.42 -1.32 -10.46
C LEU A 84 13.72 -2.09 -11.76
N LYS A 85 14.75 -2.93 -11.79
CA LYS A 85 15.05 -3.81 -12.94
C LYS A 85 13.88 -4.77 -13.22
N GLU A 86 13.35 -5.42 -12.19
CA GLU A 86 12.17 -6.29 -12.34
C GLU A 86 10.95 -5.53 -12.87
N VAL A 87 10.72 -4.32 -12.37
CA VAL A 87 9.64 -3.44 -12.87
C VAL A 87 9.84 -3.13 -14.35
N ILE A 88 11.06 -2.74 -14.76
CA ILE A 88 11.38 -2.42 -16.15
C ILE A 88 11.14 -3.63 -17.06
N ASP A 89 11.59 -4.80 -16.66
CA ASP A 89 11.48 -6.03 -17.45
C ASP A 89 10.01 -6.49 -17.59
N ARG A 90 9.21 -6.30 -16.56
CA ARG A 90 7.80 -6.72 -16.55
C ARG A 90 6.83 -5.69 -17.13
N PHE A 91 7.16 -4.42 -17.07
CA PHE A 91 6.25 -3.33 -17.44
C PHE A 91 5.69 -3.45 -18.88
N PRO A 92 6.44 -3.83 -19.91
CA PRO A 92 5.85 -3.97 -21.26
C PRO A 92 4.66 -4.93 -21.33
N SER A 93 4.74 -6.07 -20.63
CA SER A 93 3.63 -7.03 -20.55
C SER A 93 2.50 -6.54 -19.65
N GLN A 94 2.82 -5.86 -18.57
CA GLN A 94 1.84 -5.26 -17.66
C GLN A 94 1.07 -4.13 -18.35
N ALA A 95 1.76 -3.26 -19.09
CA ALA A 95 1.13 -2.19 -19.87
C ALA A 95 0.18 -2.73 -20.95
N GLN A 96 0.50 -3.87 -21.57
CA GLN A 96 -0.42 -4.54 -22.49
C GLN A 96 -1.70 -5.00 -21.78
N ALA A 97 -1.63 -5.34 -20.50
CA ALA A 97 -2.78 -5.69 -19.66
C ALA A 97 -3.40 -4.47 -18.95
N GLU A 98 -3.08 -3.25 -19.39
CA GLU A 98 -3.58 -1.99 -18.83
C GLU A 98 -3.16 -1.73 -17.37
N VAL A 99 -2.10 -2.39 -16.90
CA VAL A 99 -1.52 -2.15 -15.57
C VAL A 99 -0.45 -1.07 -15.66
N GLY A 100 -0.59 -0.02 -14.84
CA GLY A 100 0.32 1.13 -14.81
C GLY A 100 1.70 0.81 -14.24
N PHE A 101 2.66 1.71 -14.46
CA PHE A 101 4.01 1.58 -13.91
C PHE A 101 4.02 1.62 -12.38
N GLY A 102 3.15 2.47 -11.79
CA GLY A 102 2.97 2.54 -10.33
C GLY A 102 2.50 1.21 -9.74
N ASP A 103 1.45 0.60 -10.31
CA ASP A 103 0.94 -0.68 -9.86
C ASP A 103 1.95 -1.81 -10.07
N THR A 104 2.66 -1.81 -11.20
CA THR A 104 3.76 -2.76 -11.45
C THR A 104 4.83 -2.63 -10.36
N SER A 105 5.19 -1.40 -9.96
CA SER A 105 6.18 -1.18 -8.89
C SER A 105 5.70 -1.67 -7.53
N ILE A 106 4.41 -1.51 -7.21
CA ILE A 106 3.81 -2.01 -5.97
C ILE A 106 3.88 -3.56 -5.94
N ILE A 107 3.55 -4.20 -7.04
CA ILE A 107 3.59 -5.66 -7.18
C ILE A 107 5.03 -6.19 -6.97
N GLU A 108 6.01 -5.57 -7.62
CA GLU A 108 7.40 -6.03 -7.48
C GLU A 108 7.99 -5.73 -6.09
N GLN A 109 7.62 -4.61 -5.46
CA GLN A 109 7.97 -4.35 -4.06
C GLN A 109 7.32 -5.36 -3.10
N PHE A 110 6.08 -5.77 -3.36
CA PHE A 110 5.39 -6.81 -2.60
C PHE A 110 6.15 -8.14 -2.68
N ASN A 111 6.55 -8.57 -3.88
CA ASN A 111 7.31 -9.80 -4.09
C ASN A 111 8.68 -9.74 -3.43
N ASP A 112 9.40 -8.64 -3.58
CA ASP A 112 10.72 -8.43 -2.98
C ASP A 112 10.64 -8.44 -1.45
N TYR A 113 9.64 -7.74 -0.88
CA TYR A 113 9.45 -7.69 0.56
C TYR A 113 9.15 -9.08 1.13
N TRP A 114 8.26 -9.84 0.49
CA TRP A 114 7.97 -11.21 0.88
C TRP A 114 9.23 -12.09 0.90
N ASN A 115 10.03 -12.01 -0.14
CA ASN A 115 11.22 -12.84 -0.29
C ASN A 115 12.33 -12.50 0.72
N ASN A 116 12.46 -11.24 1.09
CA ASN A 116 13.57 -10.75 1.91
C ASN A 116 13.25 -10.62 3.41
N HIS A 117 12.00 -10.75 3.83
CA HIS A 117 11.58 -10.53 5.23
C HIS A 117 10.91 -11.76 5.85
N GLN A 118 11.40 -12.95 5.54
CA GLN A 118 10.91 -14.18 6.19
C GLN A 118 11.36 -14.28 7.67
N PRO A 119 10.52 -14.83 8.57
CA PRO A 119 9.25 -15.49 8.30
C PRO A 119 8.05 -14.53 8.40
N ILE A 120 7.36 -14.31 7.28
CA ILE A 120 6.07 -13.64 7.26
C ILE A 120 4.98 -14.73 7.17
N GLY A 121 3.97 -14.69 8.05
CA GLY A 121 2.89 -15.65 8.05
C GLY A 121 1.89 -15.41 6.91
N HIS A 122 1.58 -14.15 6.64
CA HIS A 122 0.62 -13.73 5.64
C HIS A 122 0.94 -12.31 5.16
N MET A 123 0.79 -12.06 3.87
CA MET A 123 0.97 -10.75 3.27
C MET A 123 0.00 -10.56 2.12
N ARG A 124 -0.64 -9.39 2.02
CA ARG A 124 -1.54 -9.05 0.91
C ARG A 124 -1.38 -7.59 0.52
N ILE A 125 -1.73 -7.28 -0.73
CA ILE A 125 -1.92 -5.89 -1.15
C ILE A 125 -3.35 -5.49 -0.79
N TRP A 126 -3.50 -4.53 0.12
CA TRP A 126 -4.80 -4.01 0.52
C TRP A 126 -5.18 -2.84 -0.41
N SER A 127 -6.00 -3.13 -1.39
CA SER A 127 -6.44 -2.21 -2.43
C SER A 127 -7.90 -2.44 -2.81
N LEU A 128 -8.58 -1.40 -3.32
CA LEU A 128 -9.86 -1.52 -3.98
C LEU A 128 -9.74 -1.88 -5.47
N ASP A 129 -8.54 -1.77 -6.01
CA ASP A 129 -8.25 -2.21 -7.36
C ASP A 129 -8.18 -3.73 -7.45
N ASN A 130 -8.91 -4.31 -8.39
CA ASN A 130 -9.01 -5.76 -8.53
C ASN A 130 -7.68 -6.41 -8.95
N HIS A 131 -6.84 -5.70 -9.71
CA HIS A 131 -5.53 -6.23 -10.12
C HIS A 131 -4.59 -6.32 -8.92
N LEU A 132 -4.56 -5.30 -8.08
CA LEU A 132 -3.71 -5.25 -6.89
C LEU A 132 -4.24 -6.15 -5.77
N SER A 133 -5.54 -6.16 -5.52
CA SER A 133 -6.15 -6.96 -4.43
C SER A 133 -6.06 -8.47 -4.64
N ALA A 134 -5.71 -8.93 -5.84
CA ALA A 134 -5.47 -10.34 -6.14
C ALA A 134 -4.13 -10.86 -5.58
N TYR A 135 -3.22 -9.97 -5.16
CA TYR A 135 -1.91 -10.36 -4.63
C TYR A 135 -2.00 -10.64 -3.13
N GLU A 136 -1.99 -11.93 -2.81
CA GLU A 136 -2.02 -12.44 -1.45
C GLU A 136 -1.14 -13.70 -1.34
N ILE A 137 -0.28 -13.75 -0.33
CA ILE A 137 0.62 -14.89 -0.07
C ILE A 137 0.49 -15.30 1.39
N THR A 138 0.34 -16.60 1.62
CA THR A 138 0.37 -17.20 2.95
C THR A 138 1.55 -18.14 3.06
N GLY A 139 2.43 -17.87 4.02
CA GLY A 139 3.56 -18.73 4.34
C GLY A 139 3.08 -19.99 5.03
N GLY A 140 3.43 -21.15 4.50
CA GLY A 140 3.28 -22.42 5.22
C GLY A 140 4.24 -22.43 6.41
N LEU A 141 3.74 -22.37 7.64
CA LEU A 141 4.51 -22.72 8.80
C LEU A 141 4.97 -24.16 8.63
N SER A 142 6.24 -24.38 8.27
CA SER A 142 6.85 -25.67 8.34
C SER A 142 6.68 -26.16 9.78
N LYS A 143 5.74 -27.08 10.01
CA LYS A 143 5.61 -27.78 11.29
C LYS A 143 6.95 -28.43 11.56
N ARG A 144 7.76 -27.84 12.45
CA ARG A 144 8.91 -28.55 13.01
C ARG A 144 8.37 -29.84 13.63
N ARG A 145 8.59 -30.94 12.94
CA ARG A 145 8.49 -32.27 13.54
C ARG A 145 9.56 -32.35 14.62
N ASN A 146 9.16 -32.17 15.87
CA ASN A 146 10.00 -32.64 16.99
C ASN A 146 10.10 -34.15 16.87
N LYS A 147 11.31 -34.63 16.61
CA LYS A 147 11.74 -36.01 16.89
C LYS A 147 12.28 -36.06 18.31
#